data_072295fa8190a160265e8849bd7541f0
#
_entry.id   072295fa8190a160265e8849bd7541f0
#
_cell.length_a   1.000
_cell.length_b   1.000
_cell.length_c   1.000
_cell.angle_alpha   90.00
_cell.angle_beta   90.00
_cell.angle_gamma   90.00
#
_symmetry.space_group_name_H-M   'P 1'
#
loop_
_entity.id
_entity.type
_entity.pdbx_description
1 polymer ?
#
loop_
_entity_poly.entity_id
_entity_poly.type
_entity_poly.pdbx_seq_one_letter_code
_entity_poly.pdbx_strand_id
1 'polypeptide(L)'
;MSGPILAAGDEEELLRRSFRIAGHQTSISMERAFWDQFRAMAAADGRSMTDLIADIDAQRSAGLSRALRVYILKRLQAAAQTSPLIGDNS
;
A
#
# COMPACT_ATOMS: atom_id res chain seq x y z
N MET A 1 -18.04 4.88 -19.53
CA MET A 1 -17.77 4.89 -19.09
C MET A 1 -17.37 5.30 -18.24
N SER A 2 -17.29 5.38 -17.75
CA SER A 2 -16.96 6.01 -17.10
C SER A 2 -17.23 6.01 -15.73
N GLY A 3 -18.09 5.40 -15.18
CA GLY A 3 -18.37 5.28 -13.85
C GLY A 3 -17.26 5.30 -12.90
N PRO A 4 -16.29 4.60 -13.15
CA PRO A 4 -15.23 4.51 -12.25
C PRO A 4 -14.61 5.81 -11.96
N ILE A 5 -14.68 6.66 -12.88
CA ILE A 5 -14.09 7.87 -12.70
C ILE A 5 -14.68 8.61 -11.60
N LEU A 6 -15.90 8.37 -11.32
CA LEU A 6 -16.53 9.10 -10.33
C LEU A 6 -16.01 8.84 -8.98
N ALA A 7 -15.41 7.75 -8.76
CA ALA A 7 -14.93 7.44 -7.47
C ALA A 7 -13.55 7.98 -7.24
N ALA A 8 -12.98 8.53 -8.25
CA ALA A 8 -11.63 9.02 -8.14
C ALA A 8 -11.46 10.02 -7.04
N GLY A 9 -12.41 10.82 -6.78
CA GLY A 9 -12.29 11.80 -5.71
C GLY A 9 -12.09 11.15 -4.37
N ASP A 10 -12.80 10.08 -4.10
CA ASP A 10 -12.66 9.42 -2.84
C ASP A 10 -11.33 8.72 -2.77
N GLU A 11 -10.86 8.19 -3.86
CA GLU A 11 -9.60 7.49 -3.86
C GLU A 11 -8.43 8.42 -3.64
N GLU A 12 -8.60 9.67 -3.96
CA GLU A 12 -7.54 10.65 -3.77
C GLU A 12 -7.60 11.31 -2.40
N GLU A 13 -8.59 10.99 -1.61
CA GLU A 13 -8.70 11.61 -0.31
C GLU A 13 -7.55 11.16 0.58
N LEU A 14 -6.87 12.11 1.21
CA LEU A 14 -5.77 11.80 2.08
C LEU A 14 -6.30 11.41 3.45
N LEU A 15 -6.00 10.22 3.88
CA LEU A 15 -6.48 9.72 5.15
C LEU A 15 -5.32 9.46 6.09
N ARG A 16 -5.48 9.92 7.34
CA ARG A 16 -4.46 9.73 8.34
C ARG A 16 -4.88 8.62 9.27
N ARG A 17 -4.04 7.65 9.48
CA ARG A 17 -4.32 6.55 10.38
C ARG A 17 -3.18 6.35 11.35
N SER A 18 -3.49 5.94 12.56
CA SER A 18 -2.51 5.77 13.61
C SER A 18 -2.30 4.31 13.92
N PHE A 19 -1.06 3.94 14.19
CA PHE A 19 -0.70 2.57 14.50
C PHE A 19 0.32 2.58 15.63
N ARG A 20 0.36 1.49 16.41
CA ARG A 20 1.36 1.39 17.44
C ARG A 20 2.46 0.52 16.90
N ILE A 21 3.59 1.11 16.59
CA ILE A 21 4.69 0.42 15.96
C ILE A 21 5.89 0.44 16.88
N ALA A 22 6.38 -0.72 17.24
CA ALA A 22 7.54 -0.82 18.11
C ALA A 22 7.38 -0.03 19.39
N GLY A 23 6.18 -0.02 19.93
CA GLY A 23 5.91 0.69 21.18
C GLY A 23 5.62 2.16 21.04
N HIS A 24 5.65 2.70 19.82
CA HIS A 24 5.39 4.12 19.60
C HIS A 24 4.14 4.34 18.80
N GLN A 25 3.43 5.43 19.11
CA GLN A 25 2.26 5.79 18.35
C GLN A 25 2.73 6.47 17.08
N THR A 26 2.37 5.94 15.94
CA THR A 26 2.83 6.45 14.65
C THR A 26 1.64 6.81 13.80
N SER A 27 1.66 8.00 13.22
CA SER A 27 0.59 8.44 12.33
C SER A 27 1.09 8.45 10.91
N ILE A 28 0.29 7.90 10.00
CA ILE A 28 0.66 7.79 8.60
C ILE A 28 -0.45 8.35 7.76
N SER A 29 -0.12 9.19 6.79
CA SER A 29 -1.09 9.74 5.88
C SER A 29 -0.83 9.21 4.48
N MET A 30 -1.86 8.63 3.88
CA MET A 30 -1.79 8.19 2.50
C MET A 30 -3.17 8.36 1.88
N GLU A 31 -3.19 8.46 0.58
CA GLU A 31 -4.44 8.55 -0.14
C GLU A 31 -5.23 7.26 0.03
N ARG A 32 -6.54 7.37 -0.01
CA ARG A 32 -7.41 6.20 0.20
C ARG A 32 -7.04 5.04 -0.73
N ALA A 33 -6.70 5.32 -1.96
CA ALA A 33 -6.35 4.27 -2.91
C ALA A 33 -5.15 3.46 -2.42
N PHE A 34 -4.17 4.11 -1.80
CA PHE A 34 -3.02 3.40 -1.27
C PHE A 34 -3.40 2.58 -0.04
N TRP A 35 -4.27 3.14 0.82
CA TRP A 35 -4.71 2.38 2.00
C TRP A 35 -5.48 1.13 1.59
N ASP A 36 -6.30 1.23 0.55
CA ASP A 36 -7.08 0.10 0.08
C ASP A 36 -6.17 -1.00 -0.44
N GLN A 37 -5.14 -0.62 -1.20
CA GLN A 37 -4.20 -1.59 -1.72
C GLN A 37 -3.39 -2.22 -0.58
N PHE A 38 -2.98 -1.41 0.38
CA PHE A 38 -2.17 -1.90 1.49
C PHE A 38 -2.96 -2.90 2.32
N ARG A 39 -4.23 -2.60 2.56
CA ARG A 39 -5.09 -3.51 3.31
C ARG A 39 -5.22 -4.85 2.58
N ALA A 40 -5.40 -4.80 1.27
CA ALA A 40 -5.53 -6.01 0.48
C ALA A 40 -4.24 -6.83 0.51
N MET A 41 -3.10 -6.16 0.49
CA MET A 41 -1.82 -6.84 0.53
C MET A 41 -1.60 -7.54 1.88
N ALA A 42 -1.96 -6.86 2.96
CA ALA A 42 -1.83 -7.45 4.29
C ALA A 42 -2.73 -8.68 4.39
N ALA A 43 -3.96 -8.58 3.90
CA ALA A 43 -4.89 -9.69 3.94
C ALA A 43 -4.36 -10.87 3.12
N ALA A 44 -3.79 -10.59 1.96
CA ALA A 44 -3.25 -11.65 1.13
C ALA A 44 -2.08 -12.35 1.80
N ASP A 45 -1.32 -11.62 2.62
CA ASP A 45 -0.20 -12.19 3.32
C ASP A 45 -0.62 -12.86 4.64
N GLY A 46 -1.86 -12.75 5.03
CA GLY A 46 -2.33 -13.27 6.31
C GLY A 46 -1.74 -12.51 7.48
N ARG A 47 -1.47 -11.22 7.31
CA ARG A 47 -0.84 -10.42 8.34
C ARG A 47 -1.68 -9.19 8.66
N SER A 48 -1.50 -8.63 9.83
CA SER A 48 -2.16 -7.38 10.15
C SER A 48 -1.43 -6.24 9.46
N MET A 49 -2.13 -5.14 9.26
CA MET A 49 -1.49 -3.96 8.69
C MET A 49 -0.39 -3.47 9.60
N THR A 50 -0.59 -3.56 10.91
CA THR A 50 0.41 -3.14 11.88
C THR A 50 1.70 -3.93 11.73
N ASP A 51 1.59 -5.24 11.57
CA ASP A 51 2.77 -6.08 11.43
C ASP A 51 3.52 -5.76 10.14
N LEU A 52 2.78 -5.55 9.06
CA LEU A 52 3.40 -5.24 7.80
C LEU A 52 4.08 -3.87 7.86
N ILE A 53 3.45 -2.91 8.50
CA ILE A 53 4.05 -1.59 8.67
C ILE A 53 5.33 -1.69 9.50
N ALA A 54 5.32 -2.51 10.54
CA ALA A 54 6.50 -2.64 11.39
C ALA A 54 7.70 -3.18 10.59
N ASP A 55 7.46 -4.11 9.69
CA ASP A 55 8.53 -4.64 8.86
C ASP A 55 9.08 -3.56 7.93
N ILE A 56 8.20 -2.77 7.34
CA ILE A 56 8.63 -1.72 6.43
C ILE A 56 9.37 -0.64 7.20
N ASP A 57 8.88 -0.31 8.39
CA ASP A 57 9.50 0.71 9.21
C ASP A 57 10.93 0.30 9.59
N ALA A 58 11.15 -0.96 9.86
CA ALA A 58 12.47 -1.44 10.26
C ALA A 58 13.48 -1.35 9.12
N GLN A 59 13.01 -1.35 7.90
CA GLN A 59 13.91 -1.36 6.76
C GLN A 59 13.99 -0.03 6.02
N ARG A 60 13.22 0.94 6.42
CA ARG A 60 13.15 2.16 5.64
C ARG A 60 14.36 3.06 5.84
N SER A 61 14.63 3.84 4.82
CA SER A 61 15.66 4.86 4.92
C SER A 61 15.05 6.22 4.68
N ALA A 62 13.75 6.33 4.56
CA ALA A 62 13.08 7.59 4.30
C ALA A 62 11.83 7.66 5.16
N GLY A 63 11.02 8.68 5.00
CA GLY A 63 9.79 8.81 5.77
C GLY A 63 8.89 7.60 5.60
N LEU A 64 8.12 7.26 6.62
CA LEU A 64 7.33 6.05 6.58
C LEU A 64 6.25 6.07 5.52
N SER A 65 5.56 7.19 5.33
CA SER A 65 4.52 7.26 4.29
C SER A 65 5.12 7.02 2.91
N ARG A 66 6.30 7.58 2.68
CA ARG A 66 6.97 7.38 1.41
C ARG A 66 7.38 5.92 1.26
N ALA A 67 7.91 5.32 2.30
CA ALA A 67 8.33 3.93 2.26
C ALA A 67 7.15 3.01 1.97
N LEU A 68 5.98 3.30 2.53
CA LEU A 68 4.80 2.52 2.28
C LEU A 68 4.34 2.64 0.83
N ARG A 69 4.34 3.86 0.30
CA ARG A 69 3.93 4.05 -1.10
C ARG A 69 4.84 3.29 -2.04
N VAL A 70 6.13 3.34 -1.80
CA VAL A 70 7.09 2.64 -2.65
C VAL A 70 6.89 1.12 -2.53
N TYR A 71 6.64 0.64 -1.31
CA TYR A 71 6.39 -0.78 -1.10
C TYR A 71 5.17 -1.24 -1.89
N ILE A 72 4.09 -0.47 -1.84
CA ILE A 72 2.86 -0.80 -2.54
C ILE A 72 3.11 -0.82 -4.04
N LEU A 73 3.79 0.18 -4.54
CA LEU A 73 4.06 0.26 -5.97
C LEU A 73 4.90 -0.93 -6.42
N LYS A 74 5.92 -1.27 -5.68
CA LYS A 74 6.78 -2.37 -6.07
C LYS A 74 6.06 -3.70 -6.05
N ARG A 75 5.16 -3.89 -5.10
CA ARG A 75 4.38 -5.12 -5.07
C ARG A 75 3.43 -5.21 -6.25
N LEU A 76 2.82 -4.09 -6.64
CA LEU A 76 1.93 -4.08 -7.78
C LEU A 76 2.70 -4.34 -9.07
N GLN A 77 3.89 -3.79 -9.17
CA GLN A 77 4.72 -4.02 -10.34
C GLN A 77 5.14 -5.48 -10.44
N ALA A 78 5.48 -6.08 -9.32
CA ALA A 78 5.89 -7.48 -9.31
C ALA A 78 4.73 -8.39 -9.71
N ALA A 79 3.55 -8.08 -9.24
CA ALA A 79 2.37 -8.86 -9.59
C ALA A 79 2.08 -8.76 -11.08
N ALA A 80 2.24 -7.59 -11.63
CA ALA A 80 2.01 -7.39 -13.05
C ALA A 80 3.03 -8.17 -13.89
N GLN A 81 4.25 -8.22 -13.41
CA GLN A 81 5.29 -8.89 -14.15
C GLN A 81 5.15 -10.39 -14.12
N THR A 82 4.47 -10.94 -13.16
CA THR A 82 4.32 -12.37 -13.07
C THR A 82 3.10 -12.87 -13.80
N SER A 83 2.35 -11.99 -14.42
CA SER A 83 1.18 -12.40 -15.13
C SER A 83 1.56 -13.23 -16.34
N PRO A 84 1.04 -14.41 -16.49
CA PRO A 84 1.43 -15.25 -17.57
C PRO A 84 1.08 -14.71 -18.92
N LEU A 85 0.02 -13.99 -18.99
CA LEU A 85 -0.35 -13.49 -20.22
C LEU A 85 0.58 -12.52 -20.73
N ILE A 86 1.15 -11.79 -19.92
CA ILE A 86 1.97 -10.83 -20.37
C ILE A 86 3.22 -11.33 -20.77
N GLY A 87 3.63 -12.29 -20.14
CA GLY A 87 4.86 -12.82 -20.43
C GLY A 87 5.07 -13.20 -21.77
N ASP A 88 4.05 -13.59 -22.39
CA ASP A 88 4.16 -14.04 -23.53
C ASP A 88 4.52 -13.18 -24.50
N ASN A 89 4.24 -12.08 -24.39
CA ASN A 89 4.39 -11.29 -25.33
C ASN A 89 5.66 -10.91 -25.65
N SER A 90 6.39 -11.05 -24.96
CA SER A 90 7.56 -10.60 -25.24
C SER A 90 8.27 -11.05 -26.20
#